data_c949917a1fbe49f1f3b15dbf51714d40
#
_entry.id   c949917a1fbe49f1f3b15dbf51714d40
#
_cell.length_a   1.000
_cell.length_b   1.000
_cell.length_c   1.000
_cell.angle_alpha   90.00
_cell.angle_beta   90.00
_cell.angle_gamma   90.00
#
_symmetry.space_group_name_H-M   'P 1'
#
loop_
_entity.id
_entity.type
_entity.pdbx_description
1 polymer ?
#
loop_
_entity_poly.entity_id
_entity_poly.type
_entity_poly.pdbx_seq_one_letter_code
_entity_poly.pdbx_strand_id
1 'polypeptide(L)'
;IKPILVFQLSLVCTFISCSSQDVSQTVDNITPNLDLEDRSFYLDQLINGNNVSREVILEVPDNIDLTKNYPIVFAFHGRTVLNDTWINKLNHLTSIGEFVGVYPQGHEKMWNSGGNENTIADDIAFVDSIMLALQEYKNLDFDRVYAIGTSNGSSMTNKLVIETSHFNAVSTIVSQLTEINLPNSQTNPTSVFQVNGAADSTVPINGGPRLGYIFLDALESAQYWASSFECDNYQLQNIGNDRLYVFSNCVDGKEIRYLRIENGEHNLHWGNPELFTQIWNFLKLY
;
A
#
# COMPACT_ATOMS: atom_id res chain seq x y z
N ILE A 1 31.66 -66.97 -45.76
CA ILE A 1 31.66 -66.16 -44.51
C ILE A 1 32.15 -64.79 -44.91
N LYS A 2 31.25 -63.77 -44.94
CA LYS A 2 31.56 -62.37 -45.21
C LYS A 2 31.70 -61.64 -43.86
N PRO A 3 32.67 -60.74 -43.67
CA PRO A 3 32.82 -59.96 -42.47
C PRO A 3 31.81 -58.81 -42.46
N ILE A 4 31.17 -58.60 -41.30
CA ILE A 4 30.28 -57.48 -40.98
C ILE A 4 31.15 -56.31 -40.55
N LEU A 5 31.03 -55.19 -41.32
CA LEU A 5 31.68 -53.95 -41.01
C LEU A 5 30.81 -53.15 -39.95
N VAL A 6 31.30 -52.98 -38.77
CA VAL A 6 30.64 -52.20 -37.76
C VAL A 6 31.07 -50.70 -37.85
N PHE A 7 30.15 -49.84 -38.26
CA PHE A 7 30.34 -48.39 -38.24
C PHE A 7 30.08 -47.88 -36.83
N GLN A 8 31.11 -47.39 -36.15
CA GLN A 8 30.95 -46.61 -34.94
C GLN A 8 30.60 -45.17 -35.30
N LEU A 9 29.41 -44.75 -34.91
CA LEU A 9 28.95 -43.35 -35.06
C LEU A 9 29.37 -42.59 -33.78
N SER A 10 30.40 -41.74 -33.87
CA SER A 10 30.82 -40.89 -32.79
C SER A 10 29.86 -39.69 -32.70
N LEU A 11 29.03 -39.65 -31.65
CA LEU A 11 28.18 -38.50 -31.34
C LEU A 11 29.00 -37.42 -30.65
N VAL A 12 29.36 -36.37 -31.37
CA VAL A 12 29.97 -35.16 -30.78
C VAL A 12 28.89 -34.33 -30.18
N CYS A 13 28.75 -34.37 -28.85
CA CYS A 13 27.94 -33.41 -28.11
C CYS A 13 28.69 -32.09 -27.96
N THR A 14 28.34 -31.13 -28.78
CA THR A 14 28.74 -29.73 -28.53
C THR A 14 27.89 -29.16 -27.41
N PHE A 15 28.49 -29.01 -26.24
CA PHE A 15 27.89 -28.22 -25.14
C PHE A 15 27.90 -26.74 -25.54
N ILE A 16 26.73 -26.20 -25.88
CA ILE A 16 26.52 -24.75 -25.96
C ILE A 16 26.38 -24.28 -24.53
N SER A 17 27.45 -23.71 -24.00
CA SER A 17 27.42 -22.95 -22.73
C SER A 17 26.60 -21.69 -22.97
N CYS A 18 25.37 -21.70 -22.48
CA CYS A 18 24.56 -20.49 -22.37
C CYS A 18 25.15 -19.68 -21.17
N SER A 19 25.95 -18.68 -21.47
CA SER A 19 26.35 -17.70 -20.46
C SER A 19 25.10 -16.92 -20.09
N SER A 20 24.64 -17.08 -18.86
CA SER A 20 23.72 -16.13 -18.23
C SER A 20 24.41 -14.78 -18.23
N GLN A 21 24.03 -13.88 -19.11
CA GLN A 21 24.33 -12.47 -18.94
C GLN A 21 23.50 -12.02 -17.73
N ASP A 22 24.19 -11.78 -16.62
CA ASP A 22 23.68 -10.96 -15.55
C ASP A 22 23.36 -9.59 -16.15
N VAL A 23 22.08 -9.35 -16.42
CA VAL A 23 21.58 -8.01 -16.66
C VAL A 23 21.54 -7.35 -15.27
N SER A 24 22.71 -6.87 -14.82
CA SER A 24 22.72 -5.82 -13.79
C SER A 24 22.07 -4.61 -14.46
N GLN A 25 20.79 -4.40 -14.20
CA GLN A 25 20.18 -3.11 -14.46
C GLN A 25 21.00 -2.10 -13.64
N THR A 26 21.84 -1.32 -14.33
CA THR A 26 22.38 -0.09 -13.78
C THR A 26 21.16 0.78 -13.46
N VAL A 27 20.81 0.91 -12.20
CA VAL A 27 19.90 1.97 -11.74
C VAL A 27 20.68 3.25 -12.06
N ASP A 28 20.35 3.87 -13.20
CA ASP A 28 20.83 5.21 -13.50
C ASP A 28 20.40 6.06 -12.30
N ASN A 29 21.39 6.68 -11.63
CA ASN A 29 21.13 7.56 -10.50
C ASN A 29 20.26 8.71 -11.00
N ILE A 30 18.94 8.64 -10.75
CA ILE A 30 18.01 9.72 -11.06
C ILE A 30 18.44 10.91 -10.21
N THR A 31 18.83 11.99 -10.86
CA THR A 31 19.12 13.25 -10.15
C THR A 31 17.84 14.06 -10.09
N PRO A 32 17.30 14.33 -8.88
CA PRO A 32 16.08 15.13 -8.74
C PRO A 32 16.24 16.50 -9.40
N ASN A 33 15.34 16.85 -10.31
CA ASN A 33 15.40 18.10 -11.07
C ASN A 33 14.06 18.86 -11.08
N LEU A 34 12.95 18.21 -10.70
CA LEU A 34 11.62 18.81 -10.64
C LEU A 34 11.38 19.47 -9.28
N ASP A 35 10.85 20.66 -9.29
CA ASP A 35 10.37 21.33 -8.08
C ASP A 35 8.98 20.79 -7.72
N LEU A 36 8.65 20.82 -6.42
CA LEU A 36 7.33 20.43 -5.92
C LEU A 36 6.31 21.51 -6.33
N GLU A 37 5.21 21.08 -6.92
CA GLU A 37 4.04 21.89 -7.23
C GLU A 37 2.78 21.01 -7.26
N ASP A 38 1.62 21.58 -6.95
CA ASP A 38 0.35 20.88 -7.14
C ASP A 38 0.14 20.55 -8.61
N ARG A 39 -0.07 19.27 -8.89
CA ARG A 39 -0.23 18.80 -10.27
C ARG A 39 -0.85 17.43 -10.35
N SER A 40 -1.42 17.10 -11.50
CA SER A 40 -1.63 15.72 -11.93
C SER A 40 -0.54 15.31 -12.91
N PHE A 41 -0.03 14.10 -12.78
CA PHE A 41 0.78 13.44 -13.79
C PHE A 41 0.20 12.07 -14.13
N TYR A 42 0.64 11.53 -15.26
CA TYR A 42 0.05 10.30 -15.80
C TYR A 42 1.15 9.28 -16.07
N LEU A 43 0.90 8.04 -15.70
CA LEU A 43 1.78 6.91 -15.98
C LEU A 43 1.02 5.87 -16.81
N ASP A 44 1.65 5.42 -17.88
CA ASP A 44 1.07 4.44 -18.76
C ASP A 44 1.31 3.02 -18.22
N GLN A 45 0.28 2.20 -18.22
CA GLN A 45 0.34 0.80 -17.83
C GLN A 45 -0.31 -0.07 -18.90
N LEU A 46 0.32 -1.19 -19.24
CA LEU A 46 -0.27 -2.18 -20.14
C LEU A 46 -1.25 -3.06 -19.35
N ILE A 47 -2.55 -2.91 -19.61
CA ILE A 47 -3.62 -3.67 -18.96
C ILE A 47 -4.39 -4.44 -20.01
N ASN A 48 -4.40 -5.76 -19.94
CA ASN A 48 -5.06 -6.63 -20.92
C ASN A 48 -4.72 -6.28 -22.39
N GLY A 49 -3.43 -5.99 -22.64
CA GLY A 49 -2.94 -5.65 -23.99
C GLY A 49 -3.23 -4.22 -24.46
N ASN A 50 -3.90 -3.39 -23.64
CA ASN A 50 -4.16 -1.98 -23.93
C ASN A 50 -3.27 -1.07 -23.08
N ASN A 51 -2.73 -0.02 -23.70
CA ASN A 51 -2.03 1.03 -22.95
C ASN A 51 -3.05 1.93 -22.27
N VAL A 52 -3.02 1.99 -20.94
CA VAL A 52 -3.94 2.78 -20.12
C VAL A 52 -3.14 3.81 -19.35
N SER A 53 -3.48 5.09 -19.57
CA SER A 53 -2.86 6.22 -18.87
C SER A 53 -3.59 6.44 -17.55
N ARG A 54 -2.86 6.27 -16.42
CA ARG A 54 -3.40 6.35 -15.06
C ARG A 54 -2.93 7.62 -14.38
N GLU A 55 -3.88 8.35 -13.82
CA GLU A 55 -3.62 9.63 -13.14
C GLU A 55 -3.04 9.41 -11.74
N VAL A 56 -2.13 10.31 -11.37
CA VAL A 56 -1.63 10.50 -10.01
C VAL A 56 -1.70 11.99 -9.68
N ILE A 57 -2.42 12.35 -8.63
CA ILE A 57 -2.42 13.71 -8.10
C ILE A 57 -1.29 13.84 -7.08
N LEU A 58 -0.50 14.89 -7.23
CA LEU A 58 0.49 15.34 -6.25
C LEU A 58 -0.04 16.60 -5.60
N GLU A 59 -0.25 16.56 -4.27
CA GLU A 59 -0.68 17.70 -3.45
C GLU A 59 0.47 18.11 -2.54
N VAL A 60 0.88 19.37 -2.63
CA VAL A 60 2.05 19.89 -1.93
C VAL A 60 1.67 20.96 -0.89
N PRO A 61 2.56 21.31 0.04
CA PRO A 61 2.32 22.40 0.98
C PRO A 61 2.09 23.75 0.31
N ASP A 62 1.19 24.58 0.85
CA ASP A 62 0.96 25.95 0.35
C ASP A 62 2.24 26.81 0.33
N ASN A 63 3.15 26.55 1.26
CA ASN A 63 4.44 27.22 1.36
C ASN A 63 5.55 26.18 1.49
N ILE A 64 6.22 25.89 0.39
CA ILE A 64 7.30 24.92 0.35
C ILE A 64 8.57 25.50 0.95
N ASP A 65 9.10 24.85 1.98
CA ASP A 65 10.42 25.11 2.54
C ASP A 65 11.47 24.27 1.82
N LEU A 66 12.23 24.91 0.95
CA LEU A 66 13.28 24.27 0.15
C LEU A 66 14.48 23.74 0.97
N THR A 67 14.52 24.02 2.28
CA THR A 67 15.59 23.55 3.18
C THR A 67 15.32 22.21 3.80
N LYS A 68 14.11 21.65 3.62
CA LYS A 68 13.71 20.35 4.18
C LYS A 68 13.17 19.40 3.11
N ASN A 69 13.16 18.11 3.43
CA ASN A 69 12.46 17.10 2.67
C ASN A 69 11.15 16.74 3.39
N TYR A 70 10.08 16.60 2.62
CA TYR A 70 8.74 16.27 3.11
C TYR A 70 8.49 14.77 3.09
N PRO A 71 7.89 14.21 4.14
CA PRO A 71 7.36 12.85 4.09
C PRO A 71 6.37 12.68 2.93
N ILE A 72 6.22 11.46 2.44
CA ILE A 72 5.33 11.12 1.35
C ILE A 72 4.15 10.30 1.91
N VAL A 73 2.93 10.71 1.62
CA VAL A 73 1.73 9.97 2.00
C VAL A 73 0.94 9.56 0.76
N PHE A 74 0.95 8.27 0.46
CA PHE A 74 0.05 7.69 -0.53
C PHE A 74 -1.36 7.56 0.03
N ALA A 75 -2.39 7.86 -0.78
CA ALA A 75 -3.75 7.68 -0.35
C ALA A 75 -4.60 6.95 -1.40
N PHE A 76 -5.09 5.75 -1.03
CA PHE A 76 -5.80 4.82 -1.89
C PHE A 76 -7.31 4.91 -1.67
N HIS A 77 -8.05 5.35 -2.68
CA HIS A 77 -9.50 5.57 -2.61
C HIS A 77 -10.30 4.26 -2.54
N GLY A 78 -11.54 4.34 -2.07
CA GLY A 78 -12.47 3.22 -2.09
C GLY A 78 -13.02 2.92 -3.50
N ARG A 79 -13.75 1.79 -3.64
CA ARG A 79 -14.39 1.39 -4.89
C ARG A 79 -15.33 2.49 -5.42
N THR A 80 -15.29 2.74 -6.73
CA THR A 80 -16.11 3.73 -7.47
C THR A 80 -15.84 5.20 -7.14
N VAL A 81 -14.84 5.49 -6.33
CA VAL A 81 -14.45 6.84 -5.90
C VAL A 81 -13.30 7.36 -6.78
N LEU A 82 -13.17 8.66 -6.90
CA LEU A 82 -12.04 9.32 -7.57
C LEU A 82 -10.94 9.68 -6.56
N ASN A 83 -9.71 9.76 -7.06
CA ASN A 83 -8.52 10.10 -6.28
C ASN A 83 -8.56 11.53 -5.71
N ASP A 84 -9.20 12.49 -6.41
CA ASP A 84 -9.34 13.89 -5.99
C ASP A 84 -10.09 14.09 -4.67
N THR A 85 -10.89 13.08 -4.26
CA THR A 85 -11.57 13.10 -2.95
C THR A 85 -10.60 13.12 -1.77
N TRP A 86 -9.34 12.76 -1.99
CA TRP A 86 -8.30 12.80 -0.95
C TRP A 86 -7.84 14.22 -0.63
N ILE A 87 -7.86 15.14 -1.60
CA ILE A 87 -7.54 16.56 -1.39
C ILE A 87 -8.38 17.11 -0.23
N ASN A 88 -9.71 16.97 -0.30
CA ASN A 88 -10.60 17.48 0.75
C ASN A 88 -10.41 16.79 2.12
N LYS A 89 -9.87 15.57 2.14
CA LYS A 89 -9.65 14.83 3.39
C LYS A 89 -8.33 15.19 4.07
N LEU A 90 -7.29 15.48 3.28
CA LEU A 90 -5.91 15.62 3.79
C LEU A 90 -5.36 17.05 3.70
N ASN A 91 -6.02 17.95 2.95
CA ASN A 91 -5.55 19.33 2.75
C ASN A 91 -5.24 20.09 4.05
N HIS A 92 -5.97 19.83 5.14
CA HIS A 92 -5.69 20.44 6.43
C HIS A 92 -4.32 20.05 7.04
N LEU A 93 -3.67 19.00 6.50
CA LEU A 93 -2.32 18.52 6.85
C LEU A 93 -1.31 18.87 5.77
N THR A 94 -1.66 18.65 4.49
CA THR A 94 -0.75 18.95 3.37
C THR A 94 -0.46 20.43 3.25
N SER A 95 -1.49 21.29 3.31
CA SER A 95 -1.34 22.75 3.18
C SER A 95 -0.40 23.37 4.21
N ILE A 96 -0.34 22.82 5.41
CA ILE A 96 0.55 23.31 6.49
C ILE A 96 1.94 22.67 6.49
N GLY A 97 2.21 21.78 5.52
CA GLY A 97 3.54 21.18 5.31
C GLY A 97 3.88 19.99 6.19
N GLU A 98 2.89 19.24 6.65
CA GLU A 98 3.13 17.98 7.37
C GLU A 98 3.73 16.91 6.42
N PHE A 99 3.24 16.81 5.18
CA PHE A 99 3.69 15.86 4.16
C PHE A 99 3.30 16.31 2.75
N VAL A 100 3.80 15.61 1.74
CA VAL A 100 3.34 15.67 0.34
C VAL A 100 2.37 14.52 0.10
N GLY A 101 1.16 14.81 -0.39
CA GLY A 101 0.14 13.83 -0.72
C GLY A 101 0.32 13.28 -2.13
N VAL A 102 0.20 11.96 -2.29
CA VAL A 102 0.26 11.23 -3.56
C VAL A 102 -1.01 10.41 -3.70
N TYR A 103 -1.89 10.81 -4.62
CA TYR A 103 -3.22 10.23 -4.77
C TYR A 103 -3.38 9.55 -6.13
N PRO A 104 -3.03 8.27 -6.26
CA PRO A 104 -3.17 7.54 -7.50
C PRO A 104 -4.63 7.17 -7.78
N GLN A 105 -5.00 7.10 -9.07
CA GLN A 105 -6.30 6.62 -9.51
C GLN A 105 -6.26 5.13 -9.82
N GLY A 106 -7.10 4.36 -9.14
CA GLY A 106 -7.31 2.94 -9.44
C GLY A 106 -7.94 2.74 -10.83
N HIS A 107 -7.49 1.72 -11.57
CA HIS A 107 -8.08 1.34 -12.84
C HIS A 107 -9.55 0.96 -12.65
N GLU A 108 -10.45 1.45 -13.53
CA GLU A 108 -11.91 1.28 -13.37
C GLU A 108 -12.44 1.75 -12.00
N LYS A 109 -11.76 2.75 -11.40
CA LYS A 109 -12.05 3.27 -10.05
C LYS A 109 -12.00 2.20 -8.96
N MET A 110 -11.11 1.22 -9.09
CA MET A 110 -10.90 0.10 -8.19
C MET A 110 -9.42 -0.28 -8.12
N TRP A 111 -9.07 -1.01 -7.07
CA TRP A 111 -7.77 -1.62 -6.87
C TRP A 111 -7.90 -3.13 -6.95
N ASN A 112 -7.04 -3.77 -7.71
CA ASN A 112 -6.97 -5.23 -7.82
C ASN A 112 -6.29 -5.81 -6.56
N SER A 113 -7.09 -6.03 -5.54
CA SER A 113 -6.63 -6.63 -4.28
C SER A 113 -6.98 -8.11 -4.14
N GLY A 114 -7.44 -8.74 -5.21
CA GLY A 114 -7.62 -10.20 -5.31
C GLY A 114 -9.05 -10.69 -5.07
N GLY A 115 -10.04 -9.78 -4.93
CA GLY A 115 -11.45 -10.12 -4.80
C GLY A 115 -12.18 -10.22 -6.15
N ASN A 116 -13.39 -9.69 -6.21
CA ASN A 116 -14.18 -9.62 -7.44
C ASN A 116 -14.18 -8.21 -8.06
N GLU A 117 -13.05 -7.58 -8.10
CA GLU A 117 -12.87 -6.30 -8.79
C GLU A 117 -13.01 -6.48 -10.31
N ASN A 118 -13.57 -5.45 -10.97
CA ASN A 118 -13.67 -5.41 -12.44
C ASN A 118 -12.38 -4.93 -13.10
N THR A 119 -11.23 -5.13 -12.44
CA THR A 119 -9.92 -4.75 -12.92
C THR A 119 -8.94 -5.90 -12.78
N ILE A 120 -8.04 -6.04 -13.75
CA ILE A 120 -6.90 -6.97 -13.72
C ILE A 120 -5.58 -6.20 -13.74
N ALA A 121 -5.62 -4.91 -13.43
CA ALA A 121 -4.42 -4.08 -13.38
C ALA A 121 -3.42 -4.63 -12.36
N ASP A 122 -2.15 -4.57 -12.65
CA ASP A 122 -1.07 -4.80 -11.69
C ASP A 122 -0.83 -3.51 -10.89
N ASP A 123 -1.56 -3.36 -9.78
CA ASP A 123 -1.48 -2.16 -8.98
C ASP A 123 -0.20 -2.08 -8.14
N ILE A 124 0.49 -3.20 -7.89
CA ILE A 124 1.83 -3.19 -7.29
C ILE A 124 2.80 -2.52 -8.27
N ALA A 125 2.90 -3.00 -9.50
CA ALA A 125 3.76 -2.41 -10.52
C ALA A 125 3.42 -0.94 -10.82
N PHE A 126 2.15 -0.55 -10.68
CA PHE A 126 1.76 0.85 -10.81
C PHE A 126 2.34 1.71 -9.67
N VAL A 127 2.27 1.24 -8.42
CA VAL A 127 2.86 1.94 -7.27
C VAL A 127 4.39 1.99 -7.39
N ASP A 128 5.04 0.92 -7.85
CA ASP A 128 6.48 0.92 -8.15
C ASP A 128 6.85 2.01 -9.17
N SER A 129 6.04 2.14 -10.22
CA SER A 129 6.24 3.17 -11.24
C SER A 129 6.06 4.60 -10.68
N ILE A 130 5.11 4.78 -9.75
CA ILE A 130 4.94 6.07 -9.05
C ILE A 130 6.15 6.37 -8.18
N MET A 131 6.61 5.40 -7.39
CA MET A 131 7.81 5.56 -6.54
C MET A 131 9.05 5.96 -7.37
N LEU A 132 9.20 5.37 -8.56
CA LEU A 132 10.27 5.74 -9.49
C LEU A 132 10.10 7.17 -10.02
N ALA A 133 8.90 7.55 -10.46
CA ALA A 133 8.61 8.90 -10.95
C ALA A 133 8.82 9.98 -9.88
N LEU A 134 8.51 9.68 -8.63
CA LEU A 134 8.71 10.60 -7.51
C LEU A 134 10.20 10.91 -7.25
N GLN A 135 11.14 10.05 -7.65
CA GLN A 135 12.57 10.30 -7.51
C GLN A 135 13.08 11.48 -8.35
N GLU A 136 12.28 11.91 -9.33
CA GLU A 136 12.61 13.11 -10.12
C GLU A 136 12.37 14.43 -9.34
N TYR A 137 11.59 14.39 -8.25
CA TYR A 137 11.24 15.56 -7.47
C TYR A 137 12.23 15.83 -6.35
N LYS A 138 12.62 17.10 -6.19
CA LYS A 138 13.38 17.58 -5.05
C LYS A 138 12.50 17.63 -3.79
N ASN A 139 13.12 17.70 -2.64
CA ASN A 139 12.46 17.93 -1.36
C ASN A 139 11.44 16.85 -0.94
N LEU A 140 11.56 15.61 -1.45
CA LEU A 140 10.87 14.43 -0.94
C LEU A 140 11.78 13.60 -0.04
N ASP A 141 11.19 13.00 0.99
CA ASP A 141 11.88 12.13 1.95
C ASP A 141 11.45 10.68 1.73
N PHE A 142 12.26 9.91 1.05
CA PHE A 142 12.02 8.50 0.76
C PHE A 142 12.28 7.56 1.95
N ASP A 143 12.85 8.06 3.04
CA ASP A 143 12.96 7.32 4.29
C ASP A 143 11.69 7.43 5.14
N ARG A 144 10.74 8.31 4.76
CA ARG A 144 9.46 8.52 5.44
C ARG A 144 8.30 8.45 4.45
N VAL A 145 7.94 7.22 4.07
CA VAL A 145 6.86 6.94 3.12
C VAL A 145 5.74 6.18 3.82
N TYR A 146 4.52 6.67 3.68
CA TYR A 146 3.35 6.19 4.37
C TYR A 146 2.19 5.94 3.41
N ALA A 147 1.21 5.11 3.85
CA ALA A 147 0.00 4.92 3.07
C ALA A 147 -1.27 4.98 3.92
N ILE A 148 -2.34 5.51 3.34
CA ILE A 148 -3.69 5.51 3.91
C ILE A 148 -4.63 4.93 2.86
N GLY A 149 -5.44 3.93 3.24
CA GLY A 149 -6.46 3.38 2.37
C GLY A 149 -7.85 3.42 2.99
N THR A 150 -8.90 3.51 2.13
CA THR A 150 -10.28 3.39 2.57
C THR A 150 -10.98 2.28 1.79
N SER A 151 -11.71 1.37 2.47
CA SER A 151 -12.48 0.28 1.85
C SER A 151 -11.61 -0.58 0.89
N ASN A 152 -11.90 -0.66 -0.40
CA ASN A 152 -11.06 -1.35 -1.40
C ASN A 152 -9.62 -0.80 -1.43
N GLY A 153 -9.43 0.51 -1.19
CA GLY A 153 -8.09 1.10 -1.01
C GLY A 153 -7.36 0.60 0.24
N SER A 154 -8.09 0.25 1.32
CA SER A 154 -7.48 -0.43 2.47
C SER A 154 -7.03 -1.85 2.13
N SER A 155 -7.82 -2.58 1.35
CA SER A 155 -7.42 -3.92 0.87
C SER A 155 -6.15 -3.83 0.00
N MET A 156 -6.06 -2.78 -0.84
CA MET A 156 -4.84 -2.50 -1.60
C MET A 156 -3.66 -2.11 -0.70
N THR A 157 -3.89 -1.28 0.31
CA THR A 157 -2.85 -0.90 1.30
C THR A 157 -2.31 -2.14 2.02
N ASN A 158 -3.19 -3.04 2.48
CA ASN A 158 -2.78 -4.31 3.07
C ASN A 158 -1.94 -5.14 2.10
N LYS A 159 -2.36 -5.27 0.83
CA LYS A 159 -1.62 -6.00 -0.20
C LYS A 159 -0.24 -5.40 -0.43
N LEU A 160 -0.13 -4.07 -0.50
CA LEU A 160 1.14 -3.37 -0.67
C LEU A 160 2.12 -3.63 0.48
N VAL A 161 1.65 -3.62 1.73
CA VAL A 161 2.49 -3.98 2.90
C VAL A 161 2.97 -5.43 2.82
N ILE A 162 2.10 -6.35 2.37
CA ILE A 162 2.42 -7.77 2.28
C ILE A 162 3.45 -8.06 1.18
N GLU A 163 3.33 -7.39 0.03
CA GLU A 163 4.08 -7.71 -1.18
C GLU A 163 5.27 -6.77 -1.47
N THR A 164 5.39 -5.65 -0.73
CA THR A 164 6.45 -4.64 -0.94
C THR A 164 7.11 -4.19 0.36
N SER A 165 8.13 -3.35 0.26
CA SER A 165 8.79 -2.69 1.40
C SER A 165 8.73 -1.16 1.33
N HIS A 166 7.75 -0.60 0.61
CA HIS A 166 7.70 0.84 0.33
C HIS A 166 7.35 1.69 1.55
N PHE A 167 6.59 1.14 2.52
CA PHE A 167 5.96 1.95 3.56
C PHE A 167 6.52 1.67 4.96
N ASN A 168 6.83 2.75 5.69
CA ASN A 168 7.26 2.69 7.09
C ASN A 168 6.09 2.41 8.04
N ALA A 169 4.94 3.03 7.75
CA ALA A 169 3.68 2.81 8.46
C ALA A 169 2.49 3.03 7.53
N VAL A 170 1.36 2.39 7.84
CA VAL A 170 0.14 2.49 7.04
C VAL A 170 -1.10 2.63 7.91
N SER A 171 -2.19 3.14 7.32
CA SER A 171 -3.52 3.09 7.92
C SER A 171 -4.53 2.49 6.96
N THR A 172 -5.37 1.59 7.49
CA THR A 172 -6.46 0.93 6.77
C THR A 172 -7.78 1.29 7.43
N ILE A 173 -8.71 1.87 6.67
CA ILE A 173 -9.98 2.38 7.17
C ILE A 173 -11.12 1.61 6.53
N VAL A 174 -12.03 1.06 7.34
CA VAL A 174 -13.24 0.31 6.98
C VAL A 174 -12.99 -0.89 6.07
N SER A 175 -11.82 -1.52 6.22
CA SER A 175 -11.53 -2.85 5.65
C SER A 175 -10.34 -3.46 6.38
N GLN A 176 -10.49 -4.69 6.80
CA GLN A 176 -9.49 -5.51 7.49
C GLN A 176 -8.85 -6.53 6.54
N LEU A 177 -7.94 -7.38 7.05
CA LEU A 177 -7.35 -8.48 6.30
C LEU A 177 -8.39 -9.47 5.79
N THR A 178 -8.04 -10.14 4.70
CA THR A 178 -8.82 -11.22 4.10
C THR A 178 -8.00 -12.50 4.05
N GLU A 179 -8.66 -13.66 3.95
CA GLU A 179 -7.96 -14.95 3.89
C GLU A 179 -6.96 -15.10 2.74
N ILE A 180 -7.15 -14.33 1.66
CA ILE A 180 -6.25 -14.37 0.49
C ILE A 180 -5.06 -13.40 0.57
N ASN A 181 -5.12 -12.41 1.47
CA ASN A 181 -4.08 -11.40 1.68
C ASN A 181 -3.68 -11.39 3.15
N LEU A 182 -2.83 -12.32 3.53
CA LEU A 182 -2.29 -12.43 4.87
C LEU A 182 -0.78 -12.19 4.87
N PRO A 183 -0.24 -11.46 5.85
CA PRO A 183 1.20 -11.34 6.01
C PRO A 183 1.84 -12.71 6.26
N ASN A 184 3.08 -12.86 5.83
CA ASN A 184 3.86 -14.08 5.92
C ASN A 184 5.31 -13.77 6.31
N SER A 185 6.17 -14.78 6.35
CA SER A 185 7.57 -14.62 6.76
C SER A 185 8.44 -13.75 5.85
N GLN A 186 7.92 -13.34 4.68
CA GLN A 186 8.61 -12.42 3.76
C GLN A 186 8.08 -11.00 3.89
N THR A 187 6.98 -10.79 4.64
CA THR A 187 6.41 -9.46 4.85
C THR A 187 7.31 -8.65 5.77
N ASN A 188 7.73 -7.48 5.29
CA ASN A 188 8.55 -6.57 6.09
C ASN A 188 7.75 -5.98 7.27
N PRO A 189 8.32 -5.93 8.48
CA PRO A 189 7.67 -5.31 9.62
C PRO A 189 7.28 -3.85 9.32
N THR A 190 5.99 -3.56 9.48
CA THR A 190 5.39 -2.26 9.17
C THR A 190 4.42 -1.90 10.28
N SER A 191 4.40 -0.64 10.72
CA SER A 191 3.40 -0.18 11.69
C SER A 191 2.04 -0.02 11.01
N VAL A 192 0.98 -0.57 11.63
CA VAL A 192 -0.37 -0.57 11.04
C VAL A 192 -1.37 0.07 11.98
N PHE A 193 -2.14 1.05 11.49
CA PHE A 193 -3.28 1.60 12.18
C PHE A 193 -4.58 1.22 11.47
N GLN A 194 -5.21 0.17 11.94
CA GLN A 194 -6.50 -0.30 11.43
C GLN A 194 -7.64 0.42 12.12
N VAL A 195 -8.62 0.90 11.35
CA VAL A 195 -9.82 1.62 11.84
C VAL A 195 -11.07 0.99 11.25
N ASN A 196 -11.98 0.48 12.10
CA ASN A 196 -13.24 -0.10 11.64
C ASN A 196 -14.42 0.43 12.45
N GLY A 197 -15.56 0.53 11.79
CA GLY A 197 -16.85 0.88 12.41
C GLY A 197 -17.63 -0.36 12.85
N ALA A 198 -18.12 -0.36 14.07
CA ALA A 198 -18.90 -1.48 14.61
C ALA A 198 -20.30 -1.60 13.97
N ALA A 199 -20.81 -0.50 13.39
CA ALA A 199 -22.07 -0.45 12.66
C ALA A 199 -21.90 -0.60 11.12
N ASP A 200 -20.67 -0.91 10.64
CA ASP A 200 -20.41 -1.10 9.22
C ASP A 200 -21.14 -2.34 8.69
N SER A 201 -22.12 -2.11 7.80
CA SER A 201 -22.89 -3.16 7.13
C SER A 201 -22.31 -3.58 5.77
N THR A 202 -21.35 -2.80 5.24
CA THR A 202 -20.68 -3.07 3.95
C THR A 202 -19.53 -4.04 4.14
N VAL A 203 -18.63 -3.76 5.10
CA VAL A 203 -17.56 -4.66 5.54
C VAL A 203 -17.71 -4.87 7.05
N PRO A 204 -18.53 -5.85 7.48
CA PRO A 204 -18.79 -6.08 8.89
C PRO A 204 -17.53 -6.38 9.69
N ILE A 205 -17.43 -5.82 10.90
CA ILE A 205 -16.25 -6.04 11.76
C ILE A 205 -16.09 -7.51 12.19
N ASN A 206 -17.16 -8.29 12.19
CA ASN A 206 -17.12 -9.72 12.51
C ASN A 206 -16.63 -10.57 11.33
N GLY A 207 -16.24 -9.92 10.23
CA GLY A 207 -15.72 -10.60 9.05
C GLY A 207 -16.74 -11.41 8.26
N GLY A 208 -16.25 -12.45 7.59
CA GLY A 208 -17.02 -13.36 6.76
C GLY A 208 -17.07 -13.00 5.28
N PRO A 209 -17.85 -13.74 4.47
CA PRO A 209 -17.90 -13.58 3.01
C PRO A 209 -18.63 -12.29 2.61
N ARG A 210 -17.92 -11.37 1.93
CA ARG A 210 -18.45 -10.12 1.39
C ARG A 210 -17.63 -9.67 0.19
N LEU A 211 -18.29 -9.09 -0.82
CA LEU A 211 -17.66 -8.44 -1.97
C LEU A 211 -16.59 -9.29 -2.70
N GLY A 212 -16.77 -10.62 -2.69
CA GLY A 212 -15.80 -11.56 -3.29
C GLY A 212 -14.60 -11.93 -2.41
N TYR A 213 -14.61 -11.47 -1.15
CA TYR A 213 -13.60 -11.82 -0.14
C TYR A 213 -14.19 -12.64 1.00
N ILE A 214 -13.32 -13.28 1.76
CA ILE A 214 -13.61 -13.72 3.13
C ILE A 214 -12.74 -12.83 4.03
N PHE A 215 -13.39 -11.88 4.70
CA PHE A 215 -12.73 -10.99 5.65
C PHE A 215 -12.51 -11.69 6.98
N LEU A 216 -11.38 -11.46 7.63
CA LEU A 216 -11.21 -11.82 9.05
C LEU A 216 -12.12 -10.94 9.92
N ASP A 217 -12.39 -11.37 11.16
CA ASP A 217 -12.85 -10.43 12.20
C ASP A 217 -11.84 -9.29 12.35
N ALA A 218 -12.29 -8.07 12.60
CA ALA A 218 -11.41 -6.90 12.60
C ALA A 218 -10.35 -6.94 13.73
N LEU A 219 -10.70 -7.47 14.91
CA LEU A 219 -9.72 -7.67 15.98
C LEU A 219 -8.77 -8.82 15.64
N GLU A 220 -9.28 -9.92 15.09
CA GLU A 220 -8.45 -11.03 14.59
C GLU A 220 -7.47 -10.55 13.52
N SER A 221 -7.89 -9.69 12.60
CA SER A 221 -7.01 -9.04 11.61
C SER A 221 -5.85 -8.28 12.27
N ALA A 222 -6.15 -7.46 13.29
CA ALA A 222 -5.12 -6.75 14.03
C ALA A 222 -4.18 -7.69 14.81
N GLN A 223 -4.73 -8.76 15.38
CA GLN A 223 -3.96 -9.81 16.05
C GLN A 223 -3.09 -10.58 15.07
N TYR A 224 -3.56 -10.78 13.83
CA TYR A 224 -2.78 -11.45 12.79
C TYR A 224 -1.55 -10.61 12.41
N TRP A 225 -1.73 -9.29 12.18
CA TRP A 225 -0.61 -8.36 12.00
C TRP A 225 0.37 -8.41 13.18
N ALA A 226 -0.16 -8.30 14.40
CA ALA A 226 0.65 -8.31 15.60
C ALA A 226 1.45 -9.60 15.77
N SER A 227 0.83 -10.75 15.51
CA SER A 227 1.49 -12.05 15.55
C SER A 227 2.58 -12.17 14.48
N SER A 228 2.33 -11.67 13.27
CA SER A 228 3.30 -11.70 12.17
C SER A 228 4.55 -10.88 12.44
N PHE A 229 4.43 -9.85 13.26
CA PHE A 229 5.55 -8.96 13.65
C PHE A 229 5.98 -9.14 15.11
N GLU A 230 5.62 -10.28 15.73
CA GLU A 230 6.06 -10.69 17.08
C GLU A 230 5.76 -9.64 18.17
N CYS A 231 4.64 -8.93 18.05
CA CYS A 231 4.24 -7.94 19.04
C CYS A 231 3.77 -8.58 20.34
N ASP A 232 3.83 -7.82 21.44
CA ASP A 232 3.17 -8.18 22.69
C ASP A 232 1.64 -8.23 22.53
N ASN A 233 0.95 -8.88 23.49
CA ASN A 233 -0.50 -8.82 23.57
C ASN A 233 -0.98 -7.36 23.73
N TYR A 234 -2.15 -7.06 23.16
CA TYR A 234 -2.68 -5.70 23.18
C TYR A 234 -3.00 -5.19 24.57
N GLN A 235 -2.84 -3.88 24.73
CA GLN A 235 -3.43 -3.09 25.79
C GLN A 235 -4.71 -2.43 25.25
N LEU A 236 -5.83 -2.57 25.99
CA LEU A 236 -7.09 -1.96 25.64
C LEU A 236 -7.22 -0.58 26.31
N GLN A 237 -7.50 0.43 25.50
CA GLN A 237 -7.81 1.80 25.95
C GLN A 237 -9.22 2.14 25.49
N ASN A 238 -10.05 2.69 26.41
CA ASN A 238 -11.36 3.22 26.05
C ASN A 238 -11.23 4.71 25.73
N ILE A 239 -11.72 5.12 24.56
CA ILE A 239 -11.75 6.52 24.10
C ILE A 239 -13.22 6.92 23.99
N GLY A 240 -13.80 7.39 25.08
CA GLY A 240 -15.26 7.56 25.16
C GLY A 240 -15.94 6.19 25.03
N ASN A 241 -16.79 6.03 24.00
CA ASN A 241 -17.43 4.76 23.68
C ASN A 241 -16.57 3.84 22.79
N ASP A 242 -15.53 4.39 22.16
CA ASP A 242 -14.69 3.67 21.23
C ASP A 242 -13.59 2.88 21.94
N ARG A 243 -13.01 1.92 21.26
CA ARG A 243 -11.97 1.05 21.80
C ARG A 243 -10.73 1.08 20.93
N LEU A 244 -9.59 1.38 21.55
CA LEU A 244 -8.28 1.32 20.93
C LEU A 244 -7.51 0.13 21.50
N TYR A 245 -7.14 -0.81 20.63
CA TYR A 245 -6.26 -1.93 20.93
C TYR A 245 -4.87 -1.57 20.43
N VAL A 246 -3.88 -1.63 21.31
CA VAL A 246 -2.48 -1.26 21.02
C VAL A 246 -1.59 -2.48 21.26
N PHE A 247 -0.97 -2.99 20.21
CA PHE A 247 0.03 -4.05 20.24
C PHE A 247 1.40 -3.41 20.04
N SER A 248 2.22 -3.42 21.08
CA SER A 248 3.53 -2.77 21.11
C SER A 248 4.67 -3.80 21.17
N ASN A 249 5.90 -3.28 21.20
CA ASN A 249 7.12 -4.08 21.22
C ASN A 249 7.24 -5.09 20.08
N CYS A 250 6.73 -4.72 18.91
CA CYS A 250 6.91 -5.52 17.71
C CYS A 250 8.36 -5.45 17.21
N VAL A 251 8.74 -6.40 16.35
CA VAL A 251 10.03 -6.40 15.65
C VAL A 251 10.29 -5.01 15.03
N ASP A 252 11.55 -4.57 15.05
CA ASP A 252 12.03 -3.28 14.53
C ASP A 252 11.33 -2.05 15.12
N GLY A 253 10.78 -2.18 16.36
CA GLY A 253 10.12 -1.08 17.06
C GLY A 253 8.79 -0.68 16.44
N LYS A 254 8.17 -1.55 15.66
CA LYS A 254 6.86 -1.32 15.06
C LYS A 254 5.73 -1.46 16.07
N GLU A 255 4.54 -1.02 15.69
CA GLU A 255 3.34 -1.06 16.52
C GLU A 255 2.10 -1.32 15.66
N ILE A 256 1.16 -2.12 16.17
CA ILE A 256 -0.14 -2.32 15.54
C ILE A 256 -1.20 -1.67 16.40
N ARG A 257 -2.04 -0.84 15.79
CA ARG A 257 -3.23 -0.26 16.44
C ARG A 257 -4.49 -0.70 15.73
N TYR A 258 -5.51 -0.99 16.53
CA TYR A 258 -6.86 -1.18 16.03
C TYR A 258 -7.82 -0.27 16.77
N LEU A 259 -8.41 0.69 16.06
CA LEU A 259 -9.46 1.57 16.58
C LEU A 259 -10.82 1.06 16.12
N ARG A 260 -11.61 0.60 17.07
CA ARG A 260 -13.02 0.23 16.88
C ARG A 260 -13.91 1.41 17.26
N ILE A 261 -14.61 1.98 16.28
CA ILE A 261 -15.58 3.07 16.47
C ILE A 261 -16.97 2.45 16.64
N GLU A 262 -17.56 2.52 17.83
CA GLU A 262 -18.76 1.75 18.19
C GLU A 262 -20.00 2.09 17.35
N ASN A 263 -20.18 3.36 16.96
CA ASN A 263 -21.29 3.78 16.09
C ASN A 263 -20.81 4.08 14.65
N GLY A 264 -19.58 3.69 14.30
CA GLY A 264 -19.01 3.94 12.98
C GLY A 264 -19.65 3.05 11.91
N GLU A 265 -20.12 3.66 10.84
CA GLU A 265 -20.56 2.99 9.62
C GLU A 265 -19.41 2.97 8.59
N HIS A 266 -19.66 2.43 7.38
CA HIS A 266 -18.66 2.38 6.30
C HIS A 266 -18.12 3.74 5.86
N ASN A 267 -18.87 4.80 6.13
CA ASN A 267 -18.53 6.19 5.79
C ASN A 267 -17.90 7.00 6.95
N LEU A 268 -17.49 6.36 8.04
CA LEU A 268 -16.99 7.02 9.26
C LEU A 268 -15.82 8.02 9.04
N HIS A 269 -15.15 7.90 7.91
CA HIS A 269 -14.04 8.77 7.50
C HIS A 269 -14.50 10.01 6.70
N TRP A 270 -15.79 10.10 6.32
CA TRP A 270 -16.31 11.25 5.57
C TRP A 270 -16.48 12.45 6.48
N GLY A 271 -15.90 13.59 6.08
CA GLY A 271 -16.00 14.82 6.86
C GLY A 271 -15.39 14.72 8.26
N ASN A 272 -14.42 13.83 8.46
CA ASN A 272 -13.78 13.58 9.75
C ASN A 272 -12.26 13.89 9.68
N PRO A 273 -11.86 15.19 9.65
CA PRO A 273 -10.44 15.56 9.60
C PRO A 273 -9.67 15.15 10.86
N GLU A 274 -10.35 15.04 12.00
CA GLU A 274 -9.73 14.65 13.28
C GLU A 274 -9.23 13.19 13.21
N LEU A 275 -9.96 12.31 12.55
CA LEU A 275 -9.52 10.94 12.32
C LEU A 275 -8.21 10.91 11.50
N PHE A 276 -8.12 11.72 10.44
CA PHE A 276 -6.90 11.80 9.62
C PHE A 276 -5.74 12.45 10.38
N THR A 277 -6.01 13.41 11.24
CA THR A 277 -5.01 13.97 12.16
C THR A 277 -4.51 12.91 13.15
N GLN A 278 -5.40 12.08 13.71
CA GLN A 278 -5.03 10.98 14.60
C GLN A 278 -4.19 9.93 13.85
N ILE A 279 -4.58 9.58 12.64
CA ILE A 279 -3.83 8.66 11.77
C ILE A 279 -2.44 9.24 11.48
N TRP A 280 -2.34 10.48 11.05
CA TRP A 280 -1.06 11.12 10.78
C TRP A 280 -0.14 11.15 12.01
N ASN A 281 -0.68 11.48 13.17
CA ASN A 281 0.08 11.46 14.42
C ASN A 281 0.62 10.07 14.80
N PHE A 282 0.02 9.00 14.29
CA PHE A 282 0.57 7.65 14.39
C PHE A 282 1.63 7.41 13.32
N LEU A 283 1.33 7.67 12.04
CA LEU A 283 2.22 7.36 10.92
C LEU A 283 3.59 8.02 11.08
N LYS A 284 3.62 9.30 11.46
CA LYS A 284 4.87 10.10 11.58
C LYS A 284 5.79 9.69 12.73
N LEU A 285 5.43 8.66 13.52
CA LEU A 285 6.30 8.11 14.56
C LEU A 285 7.34 7.13 13.98
N TYR A 286 7.12 6.67 12.80
CA TYR A 286 7.91 5.64 12.14
C TYR A 286 8.55 6.21 10.86
#